data_d6a26c6cbd7f2c11d4dab1da6cb256da
#
_entry.id   d6a26c6cbd7f2c11d4dab1da6cb256da
#
_cell.length_a   1.000
_cell.length_b   1.000
_cell.length_c   1.000
_cell.angle_alpha   90.00
_cell.angle_beta   90.00
_cell.angle_gamma   90.00
#
_symmetry.space_group_name_H-M   'P 1'
#
loop_
_entity.id
_entity.type
_entity.pdbx_description
1 polymer ?
#
loop_
_entity_poly.entity_id
_entity_poly.type
_entity_poly.pdbx_seq_one_letter_code
_entity_poly.pdbx_strand_id
1 'polypeptide(L)'
;MGKSVFIAEKPSVAQEFGKALHENFTRRDGFLESDNYIVTWCVGHLVTMSYPEKYDEKLKRWSFDTLPFLPEKFLYEVIPSVEKQFNIVKGVLNREDVETIYVCTDSGREGEYIYRLVEQMAGVHDKKEKRVWIDSQTEEEILKGIRTAKDLSEYNNLSDAAYLRAKEDYLMGINFSRVLTLKYGRNISNYLKTDRTVVSVGRVMTCVLGMIVRREREIRAFVKTPFFRVITKAQIAESSFEAEWRVTEKSRYYQTPYLYKENGFKERKYAEELAAFLSEPLPAEGTVESIERKKETKNPPLLYNLAEIQNECSKLFKISPDQTLNIIQELYEKKLVTYPRTDARVLSSAVCKEISKNISGLINYEPVKAFAQDIISGEKFKGIEKTRYCDDKKITDHYAIIPTGQGLGALKGLSQTAVRTYEIIVRRFLSIFYPAAVYSRVSLALECKNERFNASFKVLVDEGYLKVAKNSFAKASKQDDQDGNGTDDGKADAALLEALKKCRKNDKLSLVGFDIKEGETSPPKRYNSGSIILAMENAGQLIEDEELRAQIKGSGIGTVSYTHLTLPTT
;
A
#
# COMPACT_ATOMS: atom_id res chain seq x y z
N MET A 1 -2.69 5.72 -48.09
CA MET A 1 -3.15 5.36 -46.78
C MET A 1 -2.81 6.51 -45.84
N GLY A 2 -3.76 6.96 -45.03
CA GLY A 2 -3.48 7.98 -44.03
C GLY A 2 -2.60 7.48 -42.91
N LYS A 3 -1.91 8.38 -42.23
CA LYS A 3 -1.05 8.06 -41.09
C LYS A 3 -1.85 7.79 -39.82
N SER A 4 -1.29 7.00 -38.94
CA SER A 4 -1.80 6.88 -37.57
C SER A 4 -0.92 7.64 -36.58
N VAL A 5 -1.54 8.35 -35.64
CA VAL A 5 -0.87 9.06 -34.55
C VAL A 5 -0.99 8.26 -33.25
N PHE A 6 0.11 8.13 -32.53
CA PHE A 6 0.17 7.59 -31.17
C PHE A 6 0.49 8.74 -30.23
N ILE A 7 -0.41 9.06 -29.30
CA ILE A 7 -0.21 10.11 -28.30
C ILE A 7 0.01 9.51 -26.92
N ALA A 8 1.22 9.64 -26.38
CA ALA A 8 1.58 9.16 -25.05
C ALA A 8 1.49 10.28 -24.00
N GLU A 9 1.46 9.91 -22.72
CA GLU A 9 1.44 10.88 -21.62
C GLU A 9 2.80 11.57 -21.42
N LYS A 10 3.90 10.86 -21.72
CA LYS A 10 5.28 11.32 -21.48
C LYS A 10 6.21 11.00 -22.64
N PRO A 11 7.29 11.78 -22.83
CA PRO A 11 8.27 11.52 -23.88
C PRO A 11 8.93 10.14 -23.80
N SER A 12 9.20 9.63 -22.59
CA SER A 12 9.79 8.30 -22.36
C SER A 12 8.89 7.18 -22.91
N VAL A 13 7.59 7.27 -22.64
CA VAL A 13 6.58 6.32 -23.12
C VAL A 13 6.47 6.37 -24.64
N ALA A 14 6.42 7.58 -25.22
CA ALA A 14 6.38 7.75 -26.66
C ALA A 14 7.56 7.08 -27.38
N GLN A 15 8.76 7.17 -26.81
CA GLN A 15 9.94 6.50 -27.36
C GLN A 15 9.80 4.96 -27.37
N GLU A 16 9.17 4.38 -26.32
CA GLU A 16 8.96 2.94 -26.27
C GLU A 16 7.91 2.49 -27.32
N PHE A 17 6.85 3.27 -27.53
CA PHE A 17 5.93 3.03 -28.65
C PHE A 17 6.64 3.13 -30.02
N GLY A 18 7.47 4.14 -30.21
CA GLY A 18 8.27 4.28 -31.44
C GLY A 18 9.19 3.07 -31.70
N LYS A 19 9.83 2.54 -30.66
CA LYS A 19 10.66 1.32 -30.77
C LYS A 19 9.83 0.08 -31.10
N ALA A 20 8.68 -0.08 -30.44
CA ALA A 20 7.81 -1.24 -30.62
C ALA A 20 7.18 -1.32 -32.02
N LEU A 21 7.01 -0.19 -32.69
CA LEU A 21 6.45 -0.12 -34.04
C LEU A 21 7.44 -0.54 -35.14
N HIS A 22 8.72 -0.71 -34.82
CA HIS A 22 9.78 -1.18 -35.73
C HIS A 22 9.91 -0.42 -37.06
N GLU A 23 9.65 0.91 -37.05
CA GLU A 23 9.83 1.76 -38.22
C GLU A 23 10.99 2.75 -38.09
N ASN A 24 11.41 3.30 -39.20
CA ASN A 24 12.46 4.32 -39.24
C ASN A 24 11.87 5.67 -38.89
N PHE A 25 11.87 6.03 -37.64
CA PHE A 25 11.38 7.33 -37.18
C PHE A 25 12.42 8.44 -37.31
N THR A 26 12.02 9.53 -37.91
CA THR A 26 12.76 10.79 -37.86
C THR A 26 12.28 11.60 -36.67
N ARG A 27 13.21 12.07 -35.84
CA ARG A 27 12.90 12.94 -34.70
C ARG A 27 12.59 14.36 -35.19
N ARG A 28 11.44 14.87 -34.77
CA ARG A 28 10.99 16.24 -34.96
C ARG A 28 10.88 16.98 -33.63
N ASP A 29 10.59 18.27 -33.65
CA ASP A 29 10.29 19.01 -32.41
C ASP A 29 8.95 18.55 -31.85
N GLY A 30 8.97 17.89 -30.70
CA GLY A 30 7.79 17.40 -29.98
C GLY A 30 7.14 16.13 -30.53
N PHE A 31 7.70 15.46 -31.54
CA PHE A 31 7.18 14.18 -32.06
C PHE A 31 8.23 13.38 -32.84
N LEU A 32 7.92 12.12 -33.12
CA LEU A 32 8.65 11.23 -34.03
C LEU A 32 7.76 10.96 -35.25
N GLU A 33 8.32 10.89 -36.44
CA GLU A 33 7.57 10.68 -37.68
C GLU A 33 8.23 9.65 -38.59
N SER A 34 7.43 8.70 -39.08
CA SER A 34 7.78 7.77 -40.14
C SER A 34 6.81 7.91 -41.34
N ASP A 35 6.92 7.03 -42.31
CA ASP A 35 6.02 7.05 -43.46
C ASP A 35 4.57 6.75 -43.07
N ASN A 36 4.34 5.86 -42.11
CA ASN A 36 3.01 5.38 -41.71
C ASN A 36 2.54 5.95 -40.38
N TYR A 37 3.45 6.33 -39.47
CA TYR A 37 3.15 6.66 -38.10
C TYR A 37 3.74 7.97 -37.63
N ILE A 38 3.03 8.61 -36.70
CA ILE A 38 3.52 9.73 -35.93
C ILE A 38 3.39 9.36 -34.47
N VAL A 39 4.42 9.57 -33.66
CA VAL A 39 4.37 9.37 -32.20
C VAL A 39 4.64 10.69 -31.51
N THR A 40 3.65 11.22 -30.83
CA THR A 40 3.75 12.46 -30.06
C THR A 40 3.46 12.21 -28.58
N TRP A 41 3.58 13.23 -27.74
CA TRP A 41 3.43 13.08 -26.30
C TRP A 41 2.91 14.34 -25.64
N CYS A 42 2.24 14.14 -24.51
CA CYS A 42 2.04 15.17 -23.50
C CYS A 42 3.29 15.26 -22.59
N VAL A 43 3.28 16.17 -21.65
CA VAL A 43 4.29 16.28 -20.58
C VAL A 43 3.58 16.23 -19.21
N GLY A 44 2.62 15.31 -19.07
CA GLY A 44 1.55 15.34 -18.11
C GLY A 44 0.39 16.21 -18.62
N HIS A 45 -0.25 16.97 -17.74
CA HIS A 45 -1.32 17.88 -18.18
C HIS A 45 -0.82 18.99 -19.09
N LEU A 46 -1.46 19.16 -20.24
CA LEU A 46 -1.27 20.30 -21.14
C LEU A 46 -2.37 21.36 -20.95
N VAL A 47 -3.51 20.94 -20.41
CA VAL A 47 -4.72 21.75 -20.22
C VAL A 47 -5.17 21.65 -18.77
N THR A 48 -5.71 22.73 -18.24
CA THR A 48 -6.26 22.81 -16.89
C THR A 48 -7.57 23.58 -16.86
N MET A 49 -8.35 23.45 -15.78
CA MET A 49 -9.49 24.34 -15.55
C MET A 49 -9.01 25.76 -15.27
N SER A 50 -9.67 26.74 -15.87
CA SER A 50 -9.34 28.16 -15.70
C SER A 50 -9.65 28.65 -14.29
N TYR A 51 -8.81 29.52 -13.77
CA TYR A 51 -9.08 30.17 -12.48
C TYR A 51 -10.32 31.09 -12.53
N PRO A 52 -10.98 31.37 -11.36
CA PRO A 52 -12.20 32.17 -11.30
C PRO A 52 -12.09 33.54 -11.97
N GLU A 53 -10.94 34.20 -11.97
CA GLU A 53 -10.70 35.48 -12.65
C GLU A 53 -10.88 35.43 -14.16
N LYS A 54 -10.85 34.26 -14.78
CA LYS A 54 -11.14 34.09 -16.22
C LYS A 54 -12.65 34.14 -16.51
N TYR A 55 -13.49 33.94 -15.51
CA TYR A 55 -14.93 34.04 -15.60
C TYR A 55 -15.42 35.49 -15.34
N ASP A 56 -14.85 36.14 -14.33
CA ASP A 56 -15.06 37.55 -14.01
C ASP A 56 -13.82 38.07 -13.25
N GLU A 57 -13.25 39.17 -13.71
CA GLU A 57 -12.07 39.79 -13.10
C GLU A 57 -12.28 40.16 -11.62
N LYS A 58 -13.52 40.43 -11.21
CA LYS A 58 -13.88 40.68 -9.79
C LYS A 58 -13.53 39.49 -8.89
N LEU A 59 -13.55 38.27 -9.43
CA LEU A 59 -13.23 37.03 -8.70
C LEU A 59 -11.74 36.86 -8.41
N LYS A 60 -10.87 37.72 -8.96
CA LYS A 60 -9.45 37.79 -8.63
C LYS A 60 -9.25 38.21 -7.16
N ARG A 61 -10.07 39.13 -6.66
CA ARG A 61 -10.08 39.54 -5.26
C ARG A 61 -10.97 38.60 -4.46
N TRP A 62 -10.40 37.95 -3.45
CA TRP A 62 -11.17 37.08 -2.56
C TRP A 62 -12.05 37.92 -1.62
N SER A 63 -13.34 37.65 -1.63
CA SER A 63 -14.35 38.28 -0.78
C SER A 63 -15.44 37.28 -0.45
N PHE A 64 -16.10 37.45 0.71
CA PHE A 64 -17.29 36.65 1.04
C PHE A 64 -18.44 36.90 0.07
N ASP A 65 -18.54 38.10 -0.50
CA ASP A 65 -19.61 38.46 -1.44
C ASP A 65 -19.51 37.74 -2.77
N THR A 66 -18.33 37.16 -3.08
CA THR A 66 -18.07 36.42 -4.33
C THR A 66 -18.10 34.90 -4.12
N LEU A 67 -18.61 34.44 -3.00
CA LEU A 67 -18.71 33.02 -2.63
C LEU A 67 -20.17 32.63 -2.38
N PRO A 68 -20.59 31.40 -2.72
CA PRO A 68 -19.77 30.38 -3.41
C PRO A 68 -19.58 30.69 -4.89
N PHE A 69 -18.39 30.35 -5.44
CA PHE A 69 -18.13 30.35 -6.86
C PHE A 69 -18.63 29.02 -7.47
N LEU A 70 -19.71 29.09 -8.25
CA LEU A 70 -20.37 27.93 -8.88
C LEU A 70 -20.63 28.27 -10.36
N PRO A 71 -19.67 28.03 -11.25
CA PRO A 71 -19.83 28.36 -12.65
C PRO A 71 -20.83 27.40 -13.33
N GLU A 72 -21.73 27.93 -14.15
CA GLU A 72 -22.64 27.12 -14.97
C GLU A 72 -21.88 26.29 -16.03
N LYS A 73 -20.83 26.88 -16.59
CA LYS A 73 -19.96 26.24 -17.58
C LYS A 73 -18.51 26.34 -17.13
N PHE A 74 -17.83 25.18 -17.10
CA PHE A 74 -16.40 25.14 -16.78
C PHE A 74 -15.57 25.58 -17.98
N LEU A 75 -14.66 26.53 -17.76
CA LEU A 75 -13.67 26.98 -18.73
C LEU A 75 -12.37 26.23 -18.53
N TYR A 76 -11.69 25.99 -19.64
CA TYR A 76 -10.39 25.33 -19.67
C TYR A 76 -9.38 26.21 -20.39
N GLU A 77 -8.12 26.10 -20.02
CA GLU A 77 -7.04 26.85 -20.65
C GLU A 77 -5.78 25.99 -20.78
N VAL A 78 -4.98 26.29 -21.79
CA VAL A 78 -3.67 25.67 -21.96
C VAL A 78 -2.73 26.17 -20.87
N ILE A 79 -2.00 25.27 -20.24
CA ILE A 79 -1.02 25.61 -19.21
C ILE A 79 0.14 26.37 -19.86
N PRO A 80 0.44 27.63 -19.46
CA PRO A 80 1.40 28.50 -20.17
C PRO A 80 2.81 27.88 -20.29
N SER A 81 3.27 27.18 -19.28
CA SER A 81 4.62 26.56 -19.28
C SER A 81 4.80 25.43 -20.30
N VAL A 82 3.71 24.86 -20.83
CA VAL A 82 3.72 23.72 -21.77
C VAL A 82 2.99 24.05 -23.09
N GLU A 83 2.67 25.33 -23.32
CA GLU A 83 1.93 25.80 -24.49
C GLU A 83 2.61 25.41 -25.82
N LYS A 84 3.94 25.44 -25.85
CA LYS A 84 4.70 25.00 -27.06
C LYS A 84 4.35 23.55 -27.40
N GLN A 85 4.39 22.64 -26.43
CA GLN A 85 4.08 21.23 -26.68
C GLN A 85 2.61 21.02 -27.02
N PHE A 86 1.70 21.77 -26.38
CA PHE A 86 0.28 21.74 -26.75
C PHE A 86 0.06 22.11 -28.20
N ASN A 87 0.69 23.18 -28.67
CA ASN A 87 0.55 23.64 -30.07
C ASN A 87 1.10 22.61 -31.06
N ILE A 88 2.20 21.92 -30.75
CA ILE A 88 2.74 20.83 -31.55
C ILE A 88 1.72 19.67 -31.61
N VAL A 89 1.23 19.21 -30.44
CA VAL A 89 0.23 18.13 -30.36
C VAL A 89 -1.03 18.50 -31.15
N LYS A 90 -1.56 19.72 -30.95
CA LYS A 90 -2.70 20.23 -31.70
C LYS A 90 -2.46 20.18 -33.23
N GLY A 91 -1.28 20.63 -33.66
CA GLY A 91 -0.91 20.59 -35.09
C GLY A 91 -0.86 19.15 -35.62
N VAL A 92 -0.25 18.23 -34.87
CA VAL A 92 -0.11 16.82 -35.29
C VAL A 92 -1.47 16.11 -35.36
N LEU A 93 -2.33 16.27 -34.33
CA LEU A 93 -3.64 15.59 -34.26
C LEU A 93 -4.60 16.05 -35.39
N ASN A 94 -4.47 17.31 -35.85
CA ASN A 94 -5.35 17.90 -36.88
C ASN A 94 -4.77 17.84 -38.29
N ARG A 95 -3.68 17.12 -38.54
CA ARG A 95 -3.11 16.94 -39.89
C ARG A 95 -4.11 16.24 -40.81
N GLU A 96 -4.17 16.67 -42.05
CA GLU A 96 -5.06 16.08 -43.07
C GLU A 96 -4.69 14.63 -43.41
N ASP A 97 -3.39 14.31 -43.37
CA ASP A 97 -2.87 12.96 -43.63
C ASP A 97 -3.02 12.00 -42.44
N VAL A 98 -3.59 12.45 -41.33
CA VAL A 98 -3.88 11.60 -40.15
C VAL A 98 -5.31 11.09 -40.21
N GLU A 99 -5.48 9.76 -40.17
CA GLU A 99 -6.79 9.09 -40.17
C GLU A 99 -7.17 8.53 -38.80
N THR A 100 -6.20 8.00 -38.08
CA THR A 100 -6.44 7.30 -36.78
C THR A 100 -5.53 7.86 -35.69
N ILE A 101 -6.11 8.11 -34.52
CA ILE A 101 -5.40 8.52 -33.31
C ILE A 101 -5.47 7.35 -32.32
N TYR A 102 -4.30 6.84 -31.91
CA TYR A 102 -4.17 5.88 -30.80
C TYR A 102 -3.83 6.63 -29.53
N VAL A 103 -4.74 6.58 -28.56
CA VAL A 103 -4.60 7.23 -27.26
C VAL A 103 -3.82 6.31 -26.34
N CYS A 104 -2.56 6.65 -26.09
CA CYS A 104 -1.56 5.87 -25.36
C CYS A 104 -1.15 6.57 -24.06
N THR A 105 -1.98 7.45 -23.52
CA THR A 105 -1.82 7.98 -22.18
C THR A 105 -2.00 6.86 -21.15
N ASP A 106 -1.48 7.04 -19.94
CA ASP A 106 -1.51 6.00 -18.90
C ASP A 106 -2.92 5.38 -18.78
N SER A 107 -2.98 4.08 -18.59
CA SER A 107 -4.23 3.30 -18.55
C SER A 107 -4.97 3.53 -17.21
N GLY A 108 -5.75 4.59 -17.13
CA GLY A 108 -6.46 4.98 -15.92
C GLY A 108 -7.25 6.28 -16.12
N ARG A 109 -8.01 6.67 -15.11
CA ARG A 109 -8.85 7.89 -15.13
C ARG A 109 -8.05 9.16 -15.45
N GLU A 110 -6.84 9.27 -14.91
CA GLU A 110 -6.01 10.46 -15.11
C GLU A 110 -5.53 10.57 -16.55
N GLY A 111 -5.01 9.47 -17.12
CA GLY A 111 -4.59 9.44 -18.51
C GLY A 111 -5.75 9.69 -19.48
N GLU A 112 -6.95 9.18 -19.16
CA GLU A 112 -8.16 9.48 -19.92
C GLU A 112 -8.48 10.98 -19.87
N TYR A 113 -8.46 11.58 -18.67
CA TYR A 113 -8.72 13.01 -18.49
C TYR A 113 -7.72 13.90 -19.23
N ILE A 114 -6.43 13.56 -19.17
CA ILE A 114 -5.38 14.30 -19.90
C ILE A 114 -5.69 14.34 -21.40
N TYR A 115 -5.98 13.18 -22.00
CA TYR A 115 -6.24 13.14 -23.44
C TYR A 115 -7.55 13.86 -23.82
N ARG A 116 -8.65 13.64 -23.11
CA ARG A 116 -9.94 14.28 -23.40
C ARG A 116 -9.88 15.79 -23.35
N LEU A 117 -9.11 16.35 -22.42
CA LEU A 117 -8.87 17.80 -22.39
C LEU A 117 -8.06 18.27 -23.59
N VAL A 118 -7.07 17.49 -24.02
CA VAL A 118 -6.27 17.81 -25.22
C VAL A 118 -7.13 17.72 -26.48
N GLU A 119 -7.91 16.66 -26.64
CA GLU A 119 -8.87 16.47 -27.74
C GLU A 119 -9.80 17.69 -27.87
N GLN A 120 -10.47 18.05 -26.76
CA GLN A 120 -11.39 19.19 -26.69
C GLN A 120 -10.72 20.52 -27.06
N MET A 121 -9.56 20.82 -26.47
CA MET A 121 -8.87 22.10 -26.67
C MET A 121 -8.12 22.19 -28.00
N ALA A 122 -7.68 21.07 -28.52
CA ALA A 122 -7.09 21.00 -29.87
C ALA A 122 -8.15 21.12 -30.98
N GLY A 123 -9.43 20.83 -30.66
CA GLY A 123 -10.52 20.81 -31.61
C GLY A 123 -10.37 19.66 -32.61
N VAL A 124 -10.12 18.45 -32.11
CA VAL A 124 -10.00 17.27 -32.95
C VAL A 124 -11.39 16.87 -33.46
N HIS A 125 -11.53 16.71 -34.79
CA HIS A 125 -12.77 16.32 -35.44
C HIS A 125 -12.47 15.34 -36.57
N ASP A 126 -13.45 14.51 -36.89
CA ASP A 126 -13.44 13.60 -38.06
C ASP A 126 -12.24 12.61 -38.06
N LYS A 127 -11.76 12.24 -36.88
CA LYS A 127 -10.69 11.25 -36.71
C LYS A 127 -11.24 9.99 -36.06
N LYS A 128 -10.67 8.85 -36.43
CA LYS A 128 -10.93 7.60 -35.73
C LYS A 128 -10.05 7.55 -34.50
N GLU A 129 -10.63 7.44 -33.30
CA GLU A 129 -9.90 7.44 -32.05
C GLU A 129 -10.00 6.08 -31.36
N LYS A 130 -8.86 5.54 -30.97
CA LYS A 130 -8.76 4.23 -30.31
C LYS A 130 -7.94 4.33 -29.04
N ARG A 131 -8.45 3.76 -27.96
CA ARG A 131 -7.79 3.70 -26.65
C ARG A 131 -6.92 2.47 -26.54
N VAL A 132 -5.62 2.69 -26.37
CA VAL A 132 -4.65 1.64 -26.04
C VAL A 132 -4.59 1.46 -24.53
N TRP A 133 -4.76 0.22 -24.07
CA TRP A 133 -4.72 -0.12 -22.64
C TRP A 133 -3.62 -1.14 -22.40
N ILE A 134 -2.62 -0.79 -21.60
CA ILE A 134 -1.44 -1.61 -21.32
C ILE A 134 -1.10 -1.59 -19.83
N ASP A 135 -0.60 -2.72 -19.32
CA ASP A 135 -0.16 -2.89 -17.92
C ASP A 135 1.38 -2.83 -17.78
N SER A 136 2.11 -2.89 -18.87
CA SER A 136 3.57 -2.73 -18.90
C SER A 136 4.04 -2.12 -20.20
N GLN A 137 5.27 -1.60 -20.22
CA GLN A 137 5.89 -1.00 -21.40
C GLN A 137 6.76 -1.98 -22.18
N THR A 138 6.55 -3.28 -22.00
CA THR A 138 7.24 -4.28 -22.83
C THR A 138 6.71 -4.22 -24.25
N GLU A 139 7.58 -4.53 -25.21
CA GLU A 139 7.21 -4.51 -26.64
C GLU A 139 5.98 -5.38 -26.95
N GLU A 140 5.95 -6.58 -26.38
CA GLU A 140 4.84 -7.53 -26.54
C GLU A 140 3.51 -6.92 -26.05
N GLU A 141 3.50 -6.26 -24.88
CA GLU A 141 2.31 -5.66 -24.31
C GLU A 141 1.86 -4.40 -25.10
N ILE A 142 2.81 -3.57 -25.56
CA ILE A 142 2.51 -2.43 -26.43
C ILE A 142 1.85 -2.90 -27.73
N LEU A 143 2.43 -3.87 -28.43
CA LEU A 143 1.89 -4.39 -29.69
C LEU A 143 0.53 -5.06 -29.49
N LYS A 144 0.35 -5.78 -28.38
CA LYS A 144 -0.93 -6.36 -27.99
C LYS A 144 -1.97 -5.26 -27.74
N GLY A 145 -1.63 -4.24 -26.94
CA GLY A 145 -2.49 -3.10 -26.65
C GLY A 145 -2.95 -2.36 -27.91
N ILE A 146 -2.06 -2.16 -28.88
CA ILE A 146 -2.40 -1.55 -30.18
C ILE A 146 -3.40 -2.43 -30.96
N ARG A 147 -3.15 -3.74 -31.03
CA ARG A 147 -4.04 -4.69 -31.75
C ARG A 147 -5.43 -4.79 -31.13
N THR A 148 -5.52 -4.70 -29.80
CA THR A 148 -6.75 -4.82 -29.03
C THR A 148 -7.38 -3.48 -28.67
N ALA A 149 -6.83 -2.37 -29.17
CA ALA A 149 -7.31 -1.03 -28.89
C ALA A 149 -8.78 -0.88 -29.29
N LYS A 150 -9.59 -0.47 -28.32
CA LYS A 150 -11.02 -0.25 -28.48
C LYS A 150 -11.31 1.16 -28.93
N ASP A 151 -12.53 1.37 -29.46
CA ASP A 151 -13.02 2.71 -29.74
C ASP A 151 -13.00 3.57 -28.48
N LEU A 152 -12.59 4.84 -28.62
CA LEU A 152 -12.48 5.75 -27.49
C LEU A 152 -13.82 5.96 -26.76
N SER A 153 -14.94 5.84 -27.46
CA SER A 153 -16.29 5.96 -26.89
C SER A 153 -16.61 4.89 -25.83
N GLU A 154 -15.98 3.71 -25.88
CA GLU A 154 -16.14 2.68 -24.84
C GLU A 154 -15.61 3.14 -23.46
N TYR A 155 -14.84 4.22 -23.42
CA TYR A 155 -14.27 4.81 -22.20
C TYR A 155 -15.00 6.09 -21.74
N ASN A 156 -16.17 6.42 -22.32
CA ASN A 156 -16.92 7.63 -21.94
C ASN A 156 -17.29 7.67 -20.46
N ASN A 157 -17.74 6.55 -19.88
CA ASN A 157 -18.04 6.51 -18.45
C ASN A 157 -16.80 6.78 -17.57
N LEU A 158 -15.61 6.32 -18.00
CA LEU A 158 -14.36 6.60 -17.33
C LEU A 158 -13.98 8.08 -17.43
N SER A 159 -14.18 8.66 -18.63
CA SER A 159 -14.01 10.08 -18.90
C SER A 159 -14.93 10.92 -18.01
N ASP A 160 -16.23 10.61 -17.97
CA ASP A 160 -17.20 11.34 -17.16
C ASP A 160 -16.86 11.29 -15.67
N ALA A 161 -16.45 10.12 -15.17
CA ALA A 161 -15.98 9.99 -13.78
C ALA A 161 -14.75 10.84 -13.50
N ALA A 162 -13.82 10.96 -14.46
CA ALA A 162 -12.63 11.79 -14.34
C ALA A 162 -12.97 13.29 -14.34
N TYR A 163 -13.85 13.73 -15.25
CA TYR A 163 -14.33 15.12 -15.29
C TYR A 163 -15.10 15.51 -14.03
N LEU A 164 -16.04 14.67 -13.57
CA LEU A 164 -16.80 14.92 -12.34
C LEU A 164 -15.88 15.09 -11.14
N ARG A 165 -14.92 14.18 -11.00
CA ARG A 165 -13.94 14.25 -9.92
C ARG A 165 -13.09 15.54 -9.97
N ALA A 166 -12.61 15.91 -11.14
CA ALA A 166 -11.80 17.12 -11.31
C ALA A 166 -12.61 18.38 -10.96
N LYS A 167 -13.89 18.45 -11.41
CA LYS A 167 -14.80 19.55 -11.09
C LYS A 167 -15.12 19.63 -9.61
N GLU A 168 -15.37 18.49 -8.97
CA GLU A 168 -15.61 18.41 -7.53
C GLU A 168 -14.42 18.95 -6.73
N ASP A 169 -13.21 18.45 -7.03
CA ASP A 169 -11.99 18.90 -6.36
C ASP A 169 -11.71 20.39 -6.59
N TYR A 170 -11.96 20.87 -7.80
CA TYR A 170 -11.83 22.29 -8.17
C TYR A 170 -12.80 23.16 -7.34
N LEU A 171 -14.09 22.84 -7.32
CA LEU A 171 -15.11 23.61 -6.60
C LEU A 171 -14.87 23.60 -5.09
N MET A 172 -14.60 22.45 -4.52
CA MET A 172 -14.28 22.33 -3.10
C MET A 172 -13.00 23.09 -2.76
N GLY A 173 -11.95 22.89 -3.54
CA GLY A 173 -10.65 23.52 -3.34
C GLY A 173 -10.78 25.05 -3.34
N ILE A 174 -11.38 25.63 -4.36
CA ILE A 174 -11.51 27.10 -4.49
C ILE A 174 -12.39 27.68 -3.41
N ASN A 175 -13.62 27.17 -3.25
CA ASN A 175 -14.57 27.78 -2.34
C ASN A 175 -14.14 27.66 -0.88
N PHE A 176 -13.82 26.47 -0.42
CA PHE A 176 -13.45 26.28 0.98
C PHE A 176 -12.09 26.88 1.33
N SER A 177 -11.11 26.88 0.42
CA SER A 177 -9.83 27.54 0.68
C SER A 177 -10.02 29.05 0.82
N ARG A 178 -10.84 29.68 -0.03
CA ARG A 178 -11.15 31.11 0.06
C ARG A 178 -11.89 31.44 1.36
N VAL A 179 -12.96 30.69 1.69
CA VAL A 179 -13.73 30.90 2.94
C VAL A 179 -12.84 30.81 4.17
N LEU A 180 -12.07 29.72 4.29
CA LEU A 180 -11.23 29.52 5.48
C LEU A 180 -10.09 30.53 5.55
N THR A 181 -9.52 30.91 4.43
CA THR A 181 -8.47 31.94 4.39
C THR A 181 -9.01 33.30 4.78
N LEU A 182 -10.18 33.71 4.27
CA LEU A 182 -10.83 34.97 4.65
C LEU A 182 -11.19 34.99 6.13
N LYS A 183 -11.67 33.87 6.67
CA LYS A 183 -12.13 33.80 8.07
C LYS A 183 -10.99 33.66 9.08
N TYR A 184 -9.99 32.85 8.77
CA TYR A 184 -8.97 32.43 9.74
C TYR A 184 -7.54 32.79 9.35
N GLY A 185 -7.28 33.12 8.07
CA GLY A 185 -5.93 33.31 7.54
C GLY A 185 -5.13 34.35 8.31
N ARG A 186 -5.75 35.50 8.70
CA ARG A 186 -5.10 36.54 9.49
C ARG A 186 -4.68 36.07 10.89
N ASN A 187 -5.55 35.31 11.56
CA ASN A 187 -5.24 34.80 12.91
C ASN A 187 -4.10 33.75 12.84
N ILE A 188 -4.13 32.92 11.82
CA ILE A 188 -3.08 31.90 11.58
C ILE A 188 -1.77 32.58 11.22
N SER A 189 -1.78 33.57 10.33
CA SER A 189 -0.58 34.35 9.98
C SER A 189 0.06 35.01 11.19
N ASN A 190 -0.75 35.63 12.06
CA ASN A 190 -0.27 36.23 13.29
C ASN A 190 0.37 35.21 14.24
N TYR A 191 -0.24 34.02 14.36
CA TYR A 191 0.28 32.95 15.20
C TYR A 191 1.60 32.38 14.64
N LEU A 192 1.66 32.16 13.32
CA LEU A 192 2.84 31.63 12.63
C LEU A 192 3.92 32.68 12.36
N LYS A 193 3.65 33.99 12.62
CA LYS A 193 4.52 35.13 12.30
C LYS A 193 4.90 35.17 10.81
N THR A 194 3.91 34.99 9.94
CA THR A 194 4.04 35.06 8.48
C THR A 194 3.18 36.20 7.92
N ASP A 195 3.56 36.78 6.78
CA ASP A 195 2.84 37.91 6.20
C ASP A 195 1.42 37.52 5.73
N ARG A 196 1.32 36.33 5.15
CA ARG A 196 0.06 35.79 4.65
C ARG A 196 0.04 34.27 4.73
N THR A 197 -1.07 33.72 5.24
CA THR A 197 -1.29 32.27 5.26
C THR A 197 -2.57 31.95 4.48
N VAL A 198 -2.43 31.13 3.44
CA VAL A 198 -3.57 30.56 2.72
C VAL A 198 -3.92 29.22 3.39
N VAL A 199 -5.19 29.08 3.78
CA VAL A 199 -5.71 27.82 4.33
C VAL A 199 -6.23 26.99 3.15
N SER A 200 -5.37 26.16 2.61
CA SER A 200 -5.74 25.27 1.50
C SER A 200 -6.65 24.15 1.98
N VAL A 201 -7.70 23.90 1.23
CA VAL A 201 -8.66 22.81 1.45
C VAL A 201 -8.69 21.94 0.21
N GLY A 202 -8.58 20.64 0.43
CA GLY A 202 -8.76 19.64 -0.61
C GLY A 202 -9.44 18.42 0.00
N ARG A 203 -10.22 17.70 -0.76
CA ARG A 203 -11.02 16.56 -0.31
C ARG A 203 -10.18 15.54 0.45
N VAL A 204 -9.10 15.06 -0.14
CA VAL A 204 -8.20 14.07 0.46
C VAL A 204 -7.42 14.67 1.64
N MET A 205 -6.81 15.84 1.44
CA MET A 205 -5.97 16.50 2.43
C MET A 205 -6.73 16.79 3.72
N THR A 206 -7.98 17.23 3.62
CA THR A 206 -8.83 17.50 4.80
C THR A 206 -9.16 16.24 5.58
N CYS A 207 -9.45 15.13 4.89
CA CYS A 207 -9.68 13.84 5.54
C CYS A 207 -8.43 13.34 6.26
N VAL A 208 -7.27 13.41 5.61
CA VAL A 208 -5.98 13.02 6.20
C VAL A 208 -5.65 13.87 7.43
N LEU A 209 -5.84 15.18 7.34
CA LEU A 209 -5.67 16.07 8.50
C LEU A 209 -6.62 15.69 9.64
N GLY A 210 -7.88 15.40 9.33
CA GLY A 210 -8.87 14.91 10.30
C GLY A 210 -8.43 13.63 11.01
N MET A 211 -7.89 12.66 10.27
CA MET A 211 -7.35 11.41 10.82
C MET A 211 -6.18 11.68 11.78
N ILE A 212 -5.24 12.55 11.39
CA ILE A 212 -4.09 12.93 12.23
C ILE A 212 -4.55 13.64 13.50
N VAL A 213 -5.46 14.62 13.38
CA VAL A 213 -5.99 15.37 14.53
C VAL A 213 -6.74 14.45 15.49
N ARG A 214 -7.57 13.52 14.98
CA ARG A 214 -8.25 12.52 15.82
C ARG A 214 -7.25 11.68 16.59
N ARG A 215 -6.21 11.16 15.92
CA ARG A 215 -5.15 10.37 16.55
C ARG A 215 -4.39 11.17 17.62
N GLU A 216 -4.07 12.42 17.38
CA GLU A 216 -3.41 13.29 18.38
C GLU A 216 -4.33 13.57 19.57
N ARG A 217 -5.64 13.72 19.36
CA ARG A 217 -6.62 13.84 20.46
C ARG A 217 -6.71 12.56 21.28
N GLU A 218 -6.75 11.39 20.64
CA GLU A 218 -6.70 10.10 21.31
C GLU A 218 -5.44 9.95 22.18
N ILE A 219 -4.28 10.32 21.64
CA ILE A 219 -3.01 10.27 22.37
C ILE A 219 -3.01 11.22 23.57
N ARG A 220 -3.50 12.46 23.39
CA ARG A 220 -3.54 13.47 24.46
C ARG A 220 -4.55 13.15 25.55
N ALA A 221 -5.69 12.56 25.19
CA ALA A 221 -6.71 12.13 26.13
C ALA A 221 -6.40 10.79 26.81
N PHE A 222 -5.37 10.09 26.34
CA PHE A 222 -5.04 8.77 26.85
C PHE A 222 -4.49 8.85 28.28
N VAL A 223 -5.14 8.13 29.18
CA VAL A 223 -4.68 7.99 30.56
C VAL A 223 -3.90 6.69 30.68
N LYS A 224 -2.63 6.82 30.97
CA LYS A 224 -1.77 5.68 31.23
C LYS A 224 -2.20 4.98 32.51
N THR A 225 -2.42 3.70 32.42
CA THR A 225 -2.86 2.87 33.56
C THR A 225 -1.78 1.83 33.83
N PRO A 226 -1.18 1.83 35.03
CA PRO A 226 -0.26 0.80 35.44
C PRO A 226 -1.02 -0.52 35.63
N PHE A 227 -0.35 -1.63 35.40
CA PHE A 227 -0.86 -2.96 35.71
C PHE A 227 0.27 -3.89 36.14
N PHE A 228 -0.08 -4.86 36.95
CA PHE A 228 0.85 -5.79 37.58
C PHE A 228 0.42 -7.23 37.27
N ARG A 229 1.29 -7.97 36.59
CA ARG A 229 1.07 -9.36 36.22
C ARG A 229 1.92 -10.28 37.08
N VAL A 230 1.36 -11.40 37.49
CA VAL A 230 2.09 -12.45 38.20
C VAL A 230 2.57 -13.47 37.16
N ILE A 231 3.86 -13.72 37.15
CA ILE A 231 4.51 -14.68 36.26
C ILE A 231 5.18 -15.75 37.10
N THR A 232 5.03 -17.01 36.72
CA THR A 232 5.79 -18.09 37.30
C THR A 232 6.83 -18.61 36.34
N LYS A 233 7.96 -19.06 36.86
CA LYS A 233 8.97 -19.82 36.11
C LYS A 233 8.76 -21.30 36.38
N ALA A 234 8.26 -22.02 35.38
CA ALA A 234 8.01 -23.44 35.41
C ALA A 234 9.21 -24.22 34.85
N GLN A 235 9.57 -25.35 35.51
CA GLN A 235 10.61 -26.27 35.03
C GLN A 235 9.98 -27.49 34.39
N ILE A 236 10.53 -27.89 33.24
CA ILE A 236 10.17 -29.11 32.52
C ILE A 236 11.46 -29.76 31.98
N ALA A 237 11.78 -30.95 32.48
CA ALA A 237 13.08 -31.59 32.27
C ALA A 237 14.25 -30.63 32.61
N GLU A 238 15.20 -30.43 31.71
CA GLU A 238 16.32 -29.50 31.91
C GLU A 238 16.04 -28.06 31.45
N SER A 239 14.82 -27.81 30.92
CA SER A 239 14.41 -26.50 30.41
C SER A 239 13.47 -25.78 31.40
N SER A 240 13.37 -24.46 31.22
CA SER A 240 12.41 -23.65 31.98
C SER A 240 11.70 -22.66 31.07
N PHE A 241 10.48 -22.26 31.45
CA PHE A 241 9.69 -21.28 30.73
C PHE A 241 8.88 -20.42 31.70
N GLU A 242 8.49 -19.23 31.22
CA GLU A 242 7.58 -18.34 31.93
C GLU A 242 6.12 -18.68 31.61
N ALA A 243 5.25 -18.66 32.62
CA ALA A 243 3.81 -18.73 32.45
C ALA A 243 3.14 -17.59 33.21
N GLU A 244 2.19 -16.93 32.57
CA GLU A 244 1.49 -15.76 33.08
C GLU A 244 0.17 -16.15 33.74
N TRP A 245 -0.07 -15.61 34.92
CA TRP A 245 -1.32 -15.81 35.64
C TRP A 245 -2.52 -15.25 34.88
N ARG A 246 -3.62 -15.98 34.93
CA ARG A 246 -4.89 -15.56 34.38
C ARG A 246 -6.04 -15.96 35.27
N VAL A 247 -6.90 -15.03 35.62
CA VAL A 247 -8.06 -15.30 36.47
C VAL A 247 -9.01 -16.29 35.80
N THR A 248 -9.56 -17.19 36.60
CA THR A 248 -10.64 -18.13 36.25
C THR A 248 -11.74 -18.06 37.29
N GLU A 249 -12.87 -18.74 37.07
CA GLU A 249 -13.97 -18.80 38.03
C GLU A 249 -13.54 -19.38 39.41
N LYS A 250 -12.50 -20.20 39.46
CA LYS A 250 -11.94 -20.78 40.68
C LYS A 250 -10.95 -19.88 41.40
N SER A 251 -10.48 -18.81 40.72
CA SER A 251 -9.46 -17.93 41.27
C SER A 251 -10.02 -17.06 42.38
N ARG A 252 -9.22 -16.81 43.41
CA ARG A 252 -9.58 -15.99 44.59
C ARG A 252 -9.93 -14.53 44.22
N TYR A 253 -9.47 -14.04 43.10
CA TYR A 253 -9.74 -12.67 42.59
C TYR A 253 -10.80 -12.64 41.51
N TYR A 254 -11.53 -13.74 41.25
CA TYR A 254 -12.59 -13.75 40.24
C TYR A 254 -13.66 -12.69 40.51
N GLN A 255 -14.00 -11.90 39.49
CA GLN A 255 -14.98 -10.82 39.56
C GLN A 255 -14.69 -9.71 40.58
N THR A 256 -13.45 -9.60 41.06
CA THR A 256 -13.08 -8.50 41.96
C THR A 256 -12.77 -7.21 41.23
N PRO A 257 -13.00 -6.01 41.83
CA PRO A 257 -12.67 -4.73 41.21
C PRO A 257 -11.16 -4.45 41.11
N TYR A 258 -10.34 -5.31 41.73
CA TYR A 258 -8.87 -5.18 41.79
C TYR A 258 -8.19 -5.55 40.47
N LEU A 259 -8.91 -6.25 39.58
CA LEU A 259 -8.37 -6.71 38.31
C LEU A 259 -8.31 -5.54 37.30
N TYR A 260 -7.18 -5.44 36.59
CA TYR A 260 -7.04 -4.60 35.40
C TYR A 260 -7.70 -5.28 34.18
N LYS A 261 -7.40 -6.54 33.96
CA LYS A 261 -8.01 -7.47 32.99
C LYS A 261 -7.91 -8.88 33.57
N GLU A 262 -8.23 -9.86 32.75
CA GLU A 262 -8.15 -11.28 33.17
C GLU A 262 -6.73 -11.73 33.61
N ASN A 263 -5.68 -10.98 33.34
CA ASN A 263 -4.28 -11.36 33.56
C ASN A 263 -3.45 -10.33 34.35
N GLY A 264 -4.08 -9.44 35.08
CA GLY A 264 -3.32 -8.45 35.84
C GLY A 264 -4.14 -7.69 36.88
N PHE A 265 -3.46 -7.02 37.78
CA PHE A 265 -4.01 -6.21 38.85
C PHE A 265 -3.80 -4.73 38.59
N LYS A 266 -4.69 -3.88 39.11
CA LYS A 266 -4.56 -2.39 39.07
C LYS A 266 -3.51 -1.88 40.06
N GLU A 267 -3.31 -2.62 41.17
CA GLU A 267 -2.39 -2.25 42.22
C GLU A 267 -1.41 -3.40 42.50
N ARG A 268 -0.16 -3.05 42.73
CA ARG A 268 0.94 -4.00 43.01
C ARG A 268 0.67 -4.90 44.24
N LYS A 269 0.03 -4.35 45.26
CA LYS A 269 -0.32 -5.04 46.50
C LYS A 269 -1.02 -6.39 46.26
N TYR A 270 -2.01 -6.43 45.37
CA TYR A 270 -2.78 -7.65 45.10
C TYR A 270 -1.96 -8.69 44.32
N ALA A 271 -1.04 -8.25 43.49
CA ALA A 271 -0.09 -9.14 42.83
C ALA A 271 0.89 -9.74 43.86
N GLU A 272 1.36 -8.94 44.83
CA GLU A 272 2.23 -9.39 45.92
C GLU A 272 1.52 -10.37 46.84
N GLU A 273 0.28 -10.10 47.20
CA GLU A 273 -0.56 -11.02 48.01
C GLU A 273 -0.75 -12.38 47.31
N LEU A 274 -1.00 -12.35 45.99
CA LEU A 274 -1.13 -13.59 45.21
C LEU A 274 0.20 -14.34 45.11
N ALA A 275 1.29 -13.65 44.79
CA ALA A 275 2.62 -14.25 44.69
C ALA A 275 3.07 -14.87 46.03
N ALA A 276 2.86 -14.19 47.16
CA ALA A 276 3.15 -14.69 48.49
C ALA A 276 2.36 -15.96 48.81
N PHE A 277 1.04 -15.93 48.53
CA PHE A 277 0.17 -17.12 48.74
C PHE A 277 0.65 -18.33 47.92
N LEU A 278 1.08 -18.11 46.69
CA LEU A 278 1.55 -19.19 45.81
C LEU A 278 2.94 -19.72 46.19
N SER A 279 3.76 -18.89 46.84
CA SER A 279 5.13 -19.21 47.21
C SER A 279 5.28 -20.10 48.44
N GLU A 280 4.21 -20.49 49.10
CA GLU A 280 4.26 -21.32 50.31
C GLU A 280 3.63 -22.72 50.10
N PRO A 281 4.43 -23.80 49.90
CA PRO A 281 5.89 -23.85 49.86
C PRO A 281 6.48 -23.60 48.48
N LEU A 282 7.79 -23.31 48.41
CA LEU A 282 8.58 -23.33 47.19
C LEU A 282 9.55 -24.51 47.18
N PRO A 283 9.81 -25.14 46.01
CA PRO A 283 9.09 -24.95 44.76
C PRO A 283 7.62 -25.40 44.90
N ALA A 284 6.71 -24.63 44.29
CA ALA A 284 5.32 -24.99 44.26
C ALA A 284 5.05 -26.05 43.16
N GLU A 285 4.02 -26.87 43.35
CA GLU A 285 3.60 -27.85 42.36
C GLU A 285 2.54 -27.26 41.44
N GLY A 286 2.84 -27.22 40.15
CA GLY A 286 1.89 -26.84 39.08
C GLY A 286 1.42 -28.08 38.33
N THR A 287 0.12 -28.29 38.24
CA THR A 287 -0.47 -29.39 37.46
C THR A 287 -0.86 -28.90 36.07
N VAL A 288 -0.51 -29.65 35.06
CA VAL A 288 -0.91 -29.36 33.68
C VAL A 288 -2.42 -29.59 33.52
N GLU A 289 -3.19 -28.50 33.51
CA GLU A 289 -4.64 -28.54 33.30
C GLU A 289 -4.99 -28.87 31.86
N SER A 290 -4.29 -28.25 30.92
CA SER A 290 -4.44 -28.51 29.48
C SER A 290 -3.16 -28.23 28.73
N ILE A 291 -2.96 -28.96 27.64
CA ILE A 291 -1.91 -28.71 26.66
C ILE A 291 -2.49 -28.94 25.27
N GLU A 292 -2.46 -27.87 24.45
CA GLU A 292 -2.91 -27.91 23.07
C GLU A 292 -1.72 -27.72 22.13
N ARG A 293 -1.70 -28.53 21.09
CA ARG A 293 -0.70 -28.44 20.02
C ARG A 293 -1.42 -28.22 18.70
N LYS A 294 -1.24 -27.03 18.11
CA LYS A 294 -1.88 -26.66 16.85
C LYS A 294 -0.81 -26.38 15.79
N LYS A 295 -1.05 -26.91 14.59
CA LYS A 295 -0.28 -26.54 13.41
C LYS A 295 -0.90 -25.26 12.84
N GLU A 296 -0.14 -24.17 12.85
CA GLU A 296 -0.51 -22.91 12.21
C GLU A 296 0.22 -22.78 10.90
N THR A 297 -0.49 -22.38 9.85
CA THR A 297 0.10 -22.09 8.56
C THR A 297 -0.02 -20.60 8.26
N LYS A 298 1.07 -19.98 7.83
CA LYS A 298 1.09 -18.59 7.38
C LYS A 298 1.34 -18.58 5.87
N ASN A 299 0.32 -18.26 5.09
CA ASN A 299 0.45 -18.14 3.64
C ASN A 299 1.34 -16.96 3.25
N PRO A 300 2.00 -17.01 2.08
CA PRO A 300 2.65 -15.83 1.51
C PRO A 300 1.67 -14.65 1.49
N PRO A 301 2.12 -13.43 1.83
CA PRO A 301 1.26 -12.26 1.74
C PRO A 301 0.84 -12.01 0.28
N LEU A 302 -0.26 -11.28 0.09
CA LEU A 302 -0.66 -10.83 -1.25
C LEU A 302 0.45 -9.97 -1.86
N LEU A 303 0.43 -9.83 -3.18
CA LEU A 303 1.37 -9.01 -3.93
C LEU A 303 1.30 -7.54 -3.51
N TYR A 304 2.25 -6.75 -3.98
CA TYR A 304 2.25 -5.32 -3.70
C TYR A 304 1.28 -4.57 -4.61
N ASN A 305 0.50 -3.69 -4.00
CA ASN A 305 -0.03 -2.48 -4.62
C ASN A 305 0.86 -1.29 -4.23
N LEU A 306 0.51 -0.09 -4.67
CA LEU A 306 1.32 1.09 -4.37
C LEU A 306 1.36 1.40 -2.87
N ALA A 307 0.25 1.33 -2.15
CA ALA A 307 0.19 1.66 -0.72
C ALA A 307 1.06 0.72 0.12
N GLU A 308 1.00 -0.57 -0.16
CA GLU A 308 1.80 -1.57 0.56
C GLU A 308 3.30 -1.42 0.31
N ILE A 309 3.72 -1.19 -0.93
CA ILE A 309 5.16 -1.00 -1.22
C ILE A 309 5.68 0.33 -0.65
N GLN A 310 4.86 1.40 -0.63
CA GLN A 310 5.21 2.66 0.03
C GLN A 310 5.39 2.48 1.54
N ASN A 311 4.50 1.71 2.19
CA ASN A 311 4.66 1.38 3.62
C ASN A 311 5.91 0.55 3.88
N GLU A 312 6.19 -0.44 3.03
CA GLU A 312 7.39 -1.30 3.16
C GLU A 312 8.68 -0.49 2.98
N CYS A 313 8.77 0.35 1.95
CA CYS A 313 9.92 1.23 1.72
C CYS A 313 10.10 2.27 2.84
N SER A 314 9.00 2.82 3.36
CA SER A 314 9.05 3.71 4.52
C SER A 314 9.62 3.02 5.76
N LYS A 315 9.27 1.76 6.01
CA LYS A 315 9.83 0.96 7.11
C LYS A 315 11.31 0.65 6.93
N LEU A 316 11.69 0.15 5.74
CA LEU A 316 13.03 -0.35 5.47
C LEU A 316 14.05 0.75 5.18
N PHE A 317 13.65 1.76 4.40
CA PHE A 317 14.57 2.76 3.86
C PHE A 317 14.35 4.16 4.43
N LYS A 318 13.28 4.37 5.22
CA LYS A 318 12.90 5.67 5.80
C LYS A 318 12.66 6.76 4.73
N ILE A 319 12.25 6.37 3.53
CA ILE A 319 11.89 7.26 2.43
C ILE A 319 10.40 7.60 2.44
N SER A 320 10.05 8.73 1.83
CA SER A 320 8.66 9.17 1.72
C SER A 320 7.87 8.35 0.68
N PRO A 321 6.53 8.36 0.75
CA PRO A 321 5.69 7.77 -0.29
C PRO A 321 5.96 8.30 -1.69
N ASP A 322 6.20 9.61 -1.84
CA ASP A 322 6.51 10.23 -3.13
C ASP A 322 7.86 9.74 -3.68
N GLN A 323 8.89 9.64 -2.83
CA GLN A 323 10.16 9.07 -3.23
C GLN A 323 10.01 7.62 -3.67
N THR A 324 9.18 6.83 -2.95
CA THR A 324 8.90 5.44 -3.34
C THR A 324 8.19 5.37 -4.69
N LEU A 325 7.17 6.22 -4.91
CA LEU A 325 6.46 6.26 -6.18
C LEU A 325 7.39 6.63 -7.33
N ASN A 326 8.25 7.62 -7.16
CA ASN A 326 9.23 8.02 -8.18
C ASN A 326 10.18 6.87 -8.52
N ILE A 327 10.64 6.13 -7.52
CA ILE A 327 11.48 4.93 -7.73
C ILE A 327 10.72 3.88 -8.54
N ILE A 328 9.49 3.55 -8.15
CA ILE A 328 8.74 2.50 -8.85
C ILE A 328 8.35 2.96 -10.26
N GLN A 329 8.06 4.25 -10.44
CA GLN A 329 7.83 4.83 -11.77
C GLN A 329 9.08 4.69 -12.65
N GLU A 330 10.27 4.95 -12.11
CA GLU A 330 11.55 4.73 -12.81
C GLU A 330 11.73 3.25 -13.17
N LEU A 331 11.43 2.32 -12.24
CA LEU A 331 11.48 0.88 -12.50
C LEU A 331 10.50 0.47 -13.62
N TYR A 332 9.31 1.03 -13.65
CA TYR A 332 8.32 0.81 -14.71
C TYR A 332 8.81 1.32 -16.07
N GLU A 333 9.32 2.54 -16.14
CA GLU A 333 9.87 3.13 -17.36
C GLU A 333 11.10 2.38 -17.88
N LYS A 334 11.83 1.67 -16.99
CA LYS A 334 12.93 0.76 -17.35
C LYS A 334 12.46 -0.66 -17.63
N LYS A 335 11.16 -0.90 -17.74
CA LYS A 335 10.54 -2.21 -18.04
C LYS A 335 10.78 -3.29 -16.99
N LEU A 336 11.21 -2.91 -15.79
CA LEU A 336 11.53 -3.84 -14.71
C LEU A 336 10.28 -4.35 -13.98
N VAL A 337 9.27 -3.49 -13.82
CA VAL A 337 8.01 -3.81 -13.14
C VAL A 337 6.80 -3.38 -13.97
N THR A 338 5.62 -3.85 -13.57
CA THR A 338 4.33 -3.46 -14.12
C THR A 338 3.90 -2.08 -13.60
N TYR A 339 2.78 -1.56 -14.11
CA TYR A 339 2.29 -0.22 -13.80
C TYR A 339 2.15 0.04 -12.30
N PRO A 340 2.73 1.13 -11.77
CA PRO A 340 2.86 1.31 -10.33
C PRO A 340 1.58 1.80 -9.64
N ARG A 341 0.69 2.50 -10.35
CA ARG A 341 -0.51 3.10 -9.74
C ARG A 341 -1.68 2.12 -9.77
N THR A 342 -1.60 1.11 -8.92
CA THR A 342 -2.64 0.09 -8.76
C THR A 342 -2.97 -0.12 -7.28
N ASP A 343 -4.24 -0.36 -6.98
CA ASP A 343 -4.76 -0.81 -5.68
C ASP A 343 -4.89 -2.33 -5.61
N ALA A 344 -4.83 -3.02 -6.75
CA ALA A 344 -4.91 -4.47 -6.77
C ALA A 344 -3.66 -5.13 -6.17
N ARG A 345 -3.89 -6.21 -5.45
CA ARG A 345 -2.87 -7.05 -4.81
C ARG A 345 -2.88 -8.48 -5.35
N VAL A 346 -3.52 -8.67 -6.49
CA VAL A 346 -3.71 -9.96 -7.15
C VAL A 346 -3.37 -9.87 -8.63
N LEU A 347 -3.22 -11.00 -9.28
CA LEU A 347 -2.99 -11.14 -10.71
C LEU A 347 -4.32 -11.35 -11.44
N SER A 348 -4.36 -10.97 -12.72
CA SER A 348 -5.45 -11.34 -13.61
C SER A 348 -5.29 -12.76 -14.14
N SER A 349 -6.40 -13.38 -14.53
CA SER A 349 -6.40 -14.72 -15.16
C SER A 349 -5.54 -14.76 -16.43
N ALA A 350 -5.50 -13.66 -17.17
CA ALA A 350 -4.67 -13.55 -18.38
C ALA A 350 -3.18 -13.59 -18.03
N VAL A 351 -2.74 -12.83 -17.04
CA VAL A 351 -1.35 -12.80 -16.56
C VAL A 351 -0.96 -14.14 -15.95
N CYS A 352 -1.84 -14.77 -15.18
CA CYS A 352 -1.56 -16.09 -14.59
C CYS A 352 -1.21 -17.15 -15.63
N LYS A 353 -1.81 -17.11 -16.83
CA LYS A 353 -1.51 -18.06 -17.92
C LYS A 353 -0.11 -17.87 -18.50
N GLU A 354 0.42 -16.66 -18.47
CA GLU A 354 1.73 -16.31 -19.06
C GLU A 354 2.82 -16.08 -18.01
N ILE A 355 2.52 -16.28 -16.73
CA ILE A 355 3.38 -15.92 -15.60
C ILE A 355 4.77 -16.56 -15.63
N SER A 356 4.89 -17.73 -16.28
CA SER A 356 6.16 -18.43 -16.48
C SER A 356 7.20 -17.57 -17.22
N LYS A 357 6.77 -16.69 -18.13
CA LYS A 357 7.67 -15.77 -18.84
C LYS A 357 8.35 -14.80 -17.87
N ASN A 358 7.57 -14.21 -16.96
CA ASN A 358 8.08 -13.30 -15.94
C ASN A 358 9.10 -13.99 -15.04
N ILE A 359 8.81 -15.22 -14.60
CA ILE A 359 9.70 -16.01 -13.74
C ILE A 359 10.98 -16.40 -14.48
N SER A 360 10.86 -16.86 -15.74
CA SER A 360 12.01 -17.24 -16.56
C SER A 360 12.99 -16.09 -16.78
N GLY A 361 12.49 -14.87 -16.97
CA GLY A 361 13.33 -13.68 -17.06
C GLY A 361 14.16 -13.42 -15.78
N LEU A 362 13.64 -13.78 -14.61
CA LEU A 362 14.33 -13.60 -13.32
C LEU A 362 15.46 -14.60 -13.06
N ILE A 363 15.61 -15.64 -13.86
CA ILE A 363 16.75 -16.58 -13.77
C ILE A 363 18.09 -15.85 -13.95
N ASN A 364 18.09 -14.73 -14.67
CA ASN A 364 19.27 -13.89 -14.88
C ASN A 364 19.49 -12.82 -13.78
N TYR A 365 18.66 -12.81 -12.75
CA TYR A 365 18.79 -11.90 -11.60
C TYR A 365 19.39 -12.67 -10.41
N GLU A 366 20.71 -12.51 -10.19
CA GLU A 366 21.49 -13.29 -9.21
C GLU A 366 20.88 -13.40 -7.81
N PRO A 367 20.31 -12.34 -7.18
CA PRO A 367 19.76 -12.45 -5.82
C PRO A 367 18.65 -13.49 -5.64
N VAL A 368 17.98 -13.90 -6.74
CA VAL A 368 16.83 -14.82 -6.69
C VAL A 368 16.93 -15.96 -7.72
N LYS A 369 18.02 -16.06 -8.46
CA LYS A 369 18.24 -17.04 -9.54
C LYS A 369 17.85 -18.46 -9.16
N ALA A 370 18.35 -18.95 -8.03
CA ALA A 370 18.07 -20.31 -7.57
C ALA A 370 16.57 -20.55 -7.32
N PHE A 371 15.86 -19.54 -6.79
CA PHE A 371 14.43 -19.63 -6.55
C PHE A 371 13.62 -19.61 -7.85
N ALA A 372 13.99 -18.75 -8.79
CA ALA A 372 13.35 -18.71 -10.11
C ALA A 372 13.55 -20.03 -10.88
N GLN A 373 14.76 -20.59 -10.85
CA GLN A 373 15.05 -21.89 -11.45
C GLN A 373 14.23 -23.03 -10.80
N ASP A 374 14.14 -23.06 -9.47
CA ASP A 374 13.37 -24.06 -8.73
C ASP A 374 11.86 -23.96 -9.04
N ILE A 375 11.34 -22.76 -9.24
CA ILE A 375 9.92 -22.58 -9.63
C ILE A 375 9.68 -23.09 -11.05
N ILE A 376 10.56 -22.76 -12.00
CA ILE A 376 10.40 -23.16 -13.40
C ILE A 376 10.59 -24.67 -13.55
N SER A 377 11.68 -25.23 -13.01
CA SER A 377 11.99 -26.66 -13.11
C SER A 377 10.96 -27.56 -12.39
N GLY A 378 10.45 -27.08 -11.26
CA GLY A 378 9.39 -27.74 -10.48
C GLY A 378 7.97 -27.41 -10.94
N GLU A 379 7.80 -26.62 -12.00
CA GLU A 379 6.50 -26.19 -12.54
C GLU A 379 5.56 -25.61 -11.46
N LYS A 380 6.11 -24.99 -10.40
CA LYS A 380 5.35 -24.52 -9.22
C LYS A 380 4.38 -23.37 -9.54
N PHE A 381 4.48 -22.77 -10.72
CA PHE A 381 3.56 -21.76 -11.21
C PHE A 381 2.23 -22.33 -11.75
N LYS A 382 2.18 -23.64 -12.06
CA LYS A 382 0.95 -24.27 -12.54
C LYS A 382 -0.13 -24.26 -11.44
N GLY A 383 -1.32 -23.88 -11.83
CA GLY A 383 -2.47 -23.81 -10.91
C GLY A 383 -2.57 -22.52 -10.10
N ILE A 384 -1.69 -21.54 -10.33
CA ILE A 384 -1.74 -20.23 -9.62
C ILE A 384 -3.09 -19.51 -9.84
N GLU A 385 -3.73 -19.73 -10.99
CA GLU A 385 -5.03 -19.19 -11.35
C GLU A 385 -6.18 -19.65 -10.42
N LYS A 386 -5.98 -20.75 -9.69
CA LYS A 386 -6.95 -21.30 -8.73
C LYS A 386 -6.68 -20.84 -7.28
N THR A 387 -5.68 -20.00 -7.08
CA THR A 387 -5.27 -19.56 -5.75
C THR A 387 -5.81 -18.17 -5.43
N ARG A 388 -5.66 -17.76 -4.17
CA ARG A 388 -6.00 -16.41 -3.69
C ARG A 388 -5.23 -15.27 -4.37
N TYR A 389 -4.20 -15.59 -5.15
CA TYR A 389 -3.33 -14.62 -5.82
C TYR A 389 -3.82 -14.25 -7.22
N CYS A 390 -4.86 -14.90 -7.71
CA CYS A 390 -5.51 -14.60 -8.99
C CYS A 390 -7.01 -14.36 -8.77
N ASP A 391 -7.48 -13.14 -9.09
CA ASP A 391 -8.89 -12.78 -8.90
C ASP A 391 -9.25 -11.54 -9.73
N ASP A 392 -9.82 -11.74 -10.92
CA ASP A 392 -10.19 -10.65 -11.83
C ASP A 392 -11.23 -9.68 -11.22
N LYS A 393 -12.02 -10.12 -10.23
CA LYS A 393 -13.03 -9.27 -9.56
C LYS A 393 -12.40 -8.23 -8.62
N LYS A 394 -11.15 -8.41 -8.23
CA LYS A 394 -10.39 -7.49 -7.37
C LYS A 394 -9.46 -6.58 -8.16
N ILE A 395 -9.60 -6.54 -9.47
CA ILE A 395 -8.83 -5.68 -10.35
C ILE A 395 -9.78 -4.65 -10.95
N THR A 396 -9.50 -3.39 -10.74
CA THR A 396 -10.23 -2.27 -11.34
C THR A 396 -9.62 -1.90 -12.68
N ASP A 397 -8.42 -1.38 -12.66
CA ASP A 397 -7.71 -0.88 -13.85
C ASP A 397 -6.47 -1.73 -14.16
N HIS A 398 -5.67 -2.05 -13.13
CA HIS A 398 -4.41 -2.81 -13.25
C HIS A 398 -4.30 -3.86 -12.16
N TYR A 399 -3.61 -4.96 -12.47
CA TYR A 399 -3.23 -5.96 -11.47
C TYR A 399 -2.03 -5.48 -10.62
N ALA A 400 -1.64 -6.29 -9.65
CA ALA A 400 -0.57 -5.98 -8.69
C ALA A 400 0.77 -5.63 -9.37
N ILE A 401 1.63 -4.92 -8.63
CA ILE A 401 2.99 -4.60 -9.04
C ILE A 401 3.84 -5.87 -8.98
N ILE A 402 4.29 -6.34 -10.15
CA ILE A 402 5.14 -7.53 -10.28
C ILE A 402 6.34 -7.24 -11.21
N PRO A 403 7.42 -8.02 -11.11
CA PRO A 403 8.50 -7.93 -12.08
C PRO A 403 8.05 -8.44 -13.46
N THR A 404 8.49 -7.78 -14.51
CA THR A 404 8.25 -8.22 -15.90
C THR A 404 9.16 -9.36 -16.34
N GLY A 405 10.29 -9.56 -15.65
CA GLY A 405 11.38 -10.43 -16.08
C GLY A 405 12.28 -9.83 -17.15
N GLN A 406 12.04 -8.57 -17.53
CA GLN A 406 12.79 -7.83 -18.54
C GLN A 406 13.54 -6.65 -17.93
N GLY A 407 14.33 -5.94 -18.73
CA GLY A 407 14.99 -4.71 -18.33
C GLY A 407 16.14 -4.84 -17.33
N LEU A 408 16.58 -6.05 -16.94
CA LEU A 408 17.57 -6.28 -15.89
C LEU A 408 18.90 -5.54 -16.09
N GLY A 409 19.28 -5.28 -17.34
CA GLY A 409 20.48 -4.49 -17.66
C GLY A 409 20.43 -3.05 -17.11
N ALA A 410 19.24 -2.49 -16.96
CA ALA A 410 19.06 -1.13 -16.42
C ALA A 410 19.40 -1.02 -14.92
N LEU A 411 19.36 -2.12 -14.17
CA LEU A 411 19.68 -2.13 -12.72
C LEU A 411 21.06 -1.55 -12.40
N LYS A 412 22.03 -1.70 -13.30
CA LYS A 412 23.40 -1.18 -13.11
C LYS A 412 23.46 0.36 -13.01
N GLY A 413 22.48 1.05 -13.62
CA GLY A 413 22.42 2.52 -13.64
C GLY A 413 21.49 3.12 -12.58
N LEU A 414 20.82 2.28 -11.77
CA LEU A 414 19.86 2.74 -10.77
C LEU A 414 20.51 2.99 -9.41
N SER A 415 19.85 3.83 -8.60
CA SER A 415 20.26 4.04 -7.21
C SER A 415 20.17 2.73 -6.40
N GLN A 416 20.99 2.59 -5.35
CA GLN A 416 20.96 1.42 -4.48
C GLN A 416 19.57 1.19 -3.86
N THR A 417 18.85 2.26 -3.54
CA THR A 417 17.49 2.17 -3.00
C THR A 417 16.53 1.63 -4.05
N ALA A 418 16.64 2.05 -5.31
CA ALA A 418 15.82 1.53 -6.41
C ALA A 418 16.08 0.03 -6.66
N VAL A 419 17.34 -0.40 -6.67
CA VAL A 419 17.72 -1.82 -6.80
C VAL A 419 17.15 -2.65 -5.65
N ARG A 420 17.24 -2.17 -4.41
CA ARG A 420 16.65 -2.85 -3.24
C ARG A 420 15.13 -2.89 -3.29
N THR A 421 14.49 -1.81 -3.75
CA THR A 421 13.03 -1.79 -3.97
C THR A 421 12.61 -2.81 -5.01
N TYR A 422 13.35 -2.94 -6.11
CA TYR A 422 13.12 -3.99 -7.09
C TYR A 422 13.25 -5.38 -6.48
N GLU A 423 14.29 -5.64 -5.69
CA GLU A 423 14.47 -6.93 -5.00
C GLU A 423 13.29 -7.27 -4.09
N ILE A 424 12.76 -6.31 -3.34
CA ILE A 424 11.58 -6.51 -2.49
C ILE A 424 10.36 -6.96 -3.31
N ILE A 425 10.13 -6.30 -4.45
CA ILE A 425 9.02 -6.65 -5.36
C ILE A 425 9.20 -8.06 -5.90
N VAL A 426 10.40 -8.38 -6.38
CA VAL A 426 10.72 -9.71 -6.93
C VAL A 426 10.54 -10.80 -5.88
N ARG A 427 11.05 -10.62 -4.67
CA ARG A 427 10.94 -11.61 -3.60
C ARG A 427 9.49 -11.82 -3.15
N ARG A 428 8.69 -10.76 -3.06
CA ARG A 428 7.26 -10.85 -2.80
C ARG A 428 6.54 -11.64 -3.89
N PHE A 429 6.87 -11.38 -5.14
CA PHE A 429 6.32 -12.08 -6.30
C PHE A 429 6.69 -13.57 -6.30
N LEU A 430 7.95 -13.92 -6.12
CA LEU A 430 8.37 -15.32 -6.10
C LEU A 430 7.84 -16.10 -4.89
N SER A 431 7.56 -15.41 -3.78
CA SER A 431 7.04 -16.04 -2.55
C SER A 431 5.70 -16.74 -2.77
N ILE A 432 4.83 -16.26 -3.68
CA ILE A 432 3.50 -16.85 -3.88
C ILE A 432 3.53 -18.25 -4.51
N PHE A 433 4.67 -18.66 -5.08
CA PHE A 433 4.88 -19.99 -5.68
C PHE A 433 5.47 -21.01 -4.70
N TYR A 434 5.66 -20.62 -3.45
CA TYR A 434 6.14 -21.47 -2.38
C TYR A 434 5.04 -21.80 -1.37
N PRO A 435 5.15 -22.95 -0.67
CA PRO A 435 4.17 -23.33 0.32
C PRO A 435 4.13 -22.33 1.49
N ALA A 436 3.05 -22.36 2.24
CA ALA A 436 2.91 -21.61 3.48
C ALA A 436 4.01 -21.97 4.47
N ALA A 437 4.47 -21.01 5.25
CA ALA A 437 5.29 -21.28 6.43
C ALA A 437 4.46 -22.01 7.47
N VAL A 438 5.07 -23.01 8.11
CA VAL A 438 4.41 -23.85 9.09
C VAL A 438 5.01 -23.60 10.46
N TYR A 439 4.13 -23.27 11.40
CA TYR A 439 4.47 -23.09 12.80
C TYR A 439 3.81 -24.19 13.64
N SER A 440 4.50 -24.63 14.66
CA SER A 440 3.91 -25.39 15.76
C SER A 440 3.59 -24.42 16.89
N ARG A 441 2.32 -24.30 17.25
CA ARG A 441 1.90 -23.55 18.43
C ARG A 441 1.56 -24.53 19.54
N VAL A 442 2.20 -24.35 20.70
CA VAL A 442 1.93 -25.11 21.92
C VAL A 442 1.36 -24.13 22.95
N SER A 443 0.12 -24.35 23.37
CA SER A 443 -0.52 -23.58 24.44
C SER A 443 -0.68 -24.49 25.66
N LEU A 444 -0.17 -24.04 26.81
CA LEU A 444 -0.13 -24.77 28.06
C LEU A 444 -0.87 -23.98 29.14
N ALA A 445 -1.73 -24.64 29.88
CA ALA A 445 -2.32 -24.12 31.09
C ALA A 445 -1.88 -24.97 32.30
N LEU A 446 -1.32 -24.31 33.30
CA LEU A 446 -0.93 -24.89 34.59
C LEU A 446 -1.91 -24.43 35.66
N GLU A 447 -2.28 -25.30 36.58
CA GLU A 447 -3.04 -24.98 37.78
C GLU A 447 -2.14 -25.13 39.01
N CYS A 448 -2.11 -24.12 39.85
CA CYS A 448 -1.46 -24.13 41.15
C CYS A 448 -2.40 -23.49 42.17
N LYS A 449 -2.87 -24.25 43.20
CA LYS A 449 -3.78 -23.74 44.24
C LYS A 449 -5.05 -23.05 43.72
N ASN A 450 -5.70 -23.62 42.70
CA ASN A 450 -6.85 -23.07 41.97
C ASN A 450 -6.55 -21.79 41.14
N GLU A 451 -5.30 -21.39 41.03
CA GLU A 451 -4.87 -20.28 40.20
C GLU A 451 -4.25 -20.80 38.89
N ARG A 452 -4.61 -20.18 37.79
CA ARG A 452 -4.22 -20.65 36.45
C ARG A 452 -3.08 -19.81 35.87
N PHE A 453 -2.10 -20.49 35.28
CA PHE A 453 -0.98 -19.89 34.56
C PHE A 453 -0.96 -20.38 33.11
N ASN A 454 -0.90 -19.46 32.16
CA ASN A 454 -0.87 -19.78 30.73
C ASN A 454 0.50 -19.48 30.13
N ALA A 455 0.98 -20.38 29.29
CA ALA A 455 2.13 -20.18 28.45
C ALA A 455 1.78 -20.52 27.00
N SER A 456 2.34 -19.80 26.03
CA SER A 456 2.18 -20.08 24.62
C SER A 456 3.54 -19.98 23.92
N PHE A 457 3.80 -20.92 23.01
CA PHE A 457 5.05 -20.99 22.26
C PHE A 457 4.73 -21.16 20.80
N LYS A 458 5.39 -20.38 19.96
CA LYS A 458 5.26 -20.47 18.51
C LYS A 458 6.63 -20.72 17.91
N VAL A 459 6.77 -21.83 17.22
CA VAL A 459 8.03 -22.27 16.63
C VAL A 459 7.87 -22.54 15.15
N LEU A 460 8.79 -22.01 14.36
CA LEU A 460 8.85 -22.26 12.94
C LEU A 460 9.34 -23.69 12.67
N VAL A 461 8.49 -24.50 12.04
CA VAL A 461 8.76 -25.91 11.71
C VAL A 461 9.22 -26.04 10.25
N ASP A 462 8.60 -25.27 9.36
CA ASP A 462 8.94 -25.23 7.93
C ASP A 462 8.91 -23.79 7.47
N GLU A 463 10.02 -23.29 6.93
CA GLU A 463 10.13 -21.93 6.44
C GLU A 463 9.20 -21.63 5.26
N GLY A 464 8.89 -22.64 4.45
CA GLY A 464 8.06 -22.45 3.26
C GLY A 464 8.56 -21.28 2.40
N TYR A 465 7.69 -20.28 2.19
CA TYR A 465 8.03 -19.07 1.41
C TYR A 465 9.00 -18.12 2.13
N LEU A 466 9.17 -18.20 3.44
CA LEU A 466 10.02 -17.27 4.20
C LEU A 466 11.48 -17.28 3.71
N LYS A 467 11.97 -18.43 3.23
CA LYS A 467 13.31 -18.53 2.63
C LYS A 467 13.49 -17.63 1.41
N VAL A 468 12.41 -17.42 0.63
CA VAL A 468 12.40 -16.53 -0.54
C VAL A 468 12.20 -15.08 -0.15
N ALA A 469 11.34 -14.82 0.84
CA ALA A 469 10.97 -13.49 1.30
C ALA A 469 12.13 -12.72 1.96
N LYS A 470 13.18 -13.41 2.41
CA LYS A 470 14.34 -12.82 3.10
C LYS A 470 15.18 -12.01 2.13
N ASN A 471 15.24 -10.68 2.34
CA ASN A 471 16.02 -9.76 1.50
C ASN A 471 17.53 -10.00 1.63
N SER A 472 18.27 -9.86 0.52
CA SER A 472 19.73 -10.06 0.50
C SER A 472 20.48 -9.04 1.35
N PHE A 473 19.91 -7.85 1.53
CA PHE A 473 20.48 -6.73 2.29
C PHE A 473 19.96 -6.64 3.73
N ALA A 474 19.08 -7.56 4.17
CA ALA A 474 18.64 -7.60 5.55
C ALA A 474 19.83 -7.98 6.44
N LYS A 475 20.24 -7.08 7.33
CA LYS A 475 21.17 -7.45 8.40
C LYS A 475 20.52 -8.59 9.18
N ALA A 476 21.35 -9.53 9.65
CA ALA A 476 20.93 -10.55 10.60
C ALA A 476 20.55 -9.89 11.96
N SER A 477 19.49 -9.11 11.96
CA SER A 477 18.89 -8.51 13.14
C SER A 477 17.73 -9.39 13.57
N LYS A 478 17.67 -9.64 14.87
CA LYS A 478 16.57 -10.31 15.58
C LYS A 478 15.26 -10.10 14.83
N GLN A 479 14.61 -11.22 14.47
CA GLN A 479 13.26 -11.21 13.91
C GLN A 479 12.35 -10.40 14.84
N ASP A 480 12.10 -9.15 14.46
CA ASP A 480 10.98 -8.40 15.02
C ASP A 480 9.72 -8.98 14.41
N ASP A 481 9.01 -9.78 15.17
CA ASP A 481 7.63 -10.16 14.91
C ASP A 481 6.76 -8.89 14.99
N GLN A 482 6.70 -8.11 13.89
CA GLN A 482 5.86 -6.92 13.77
C GLN A 482 4.46 -7.25 13.22
N ASP A 483 3.87 -8.35 13.63
CA ASP A 483 2.43 -8.50 13.54
C ASP A 483 1.84 -8.14 14.93
N GLY A 484 1.31 -6.91 15.00
CA GLY A 484 0.79 -6.29 16.23
C GLY A 484 -0.49 -6.92 16.78
N ASN A 485 -0.51 -8.22 16.97
CA ASN A 485 -1.46 -8.91 17.82
C ASN A 485 -0.68 -9.63 18.92
N GLY A 486 -0.48 -8.90 20.02
CA GLY A 486 0.32 -9.34 21.16
C GLY A 486 -0.23 -10.60 21.85
N THR A 487 0.27 -11.72 21.41
CA THR A 487 0.50 -12.83 22.32
C THR A 487 2.01 -12.83 22.58
N ASP A 488 2.40 -12.66 23.84
CA ASP A 488 3.78 -12.76 24.31
C ASP A 488 4.21 -14.23 24.17
N ASP A 489 4.43 -14.67 22.91
CA ASP A 489 4.87 -16.03 22.62
C ASP A 489 6.34 -16.15 23.08
N GLY A 490 6.57 -16.90 24.14
CA GLY A 490 7.90 -17.13 24.70
C GLY A 490 8.84 -17.75 23.66
N LYS A 491 10.12 -17.38 23.71
CA LYS A 491 11.16 -18.02 22.91
C LYS A 491 11.36 -19.44 23.43
N ALA A 492 11.01 -20.43 22.60
CA ALA A 492 11.28 -21.82 22.90
C ALA A 492 12.53 -22.27 22.15
N ASP A 493 13.48 -22.84 22.87
CA ASP A 493 14.60 -23.56 22.27
C ASP A 493 14.20 -24.99 21.88
N ALA A 494 15.07 -25.69 21.17
CA ALA A 494 14.78 -27.05 20.72
C ALA A 494 14.56 -28.04 21.88
N ALA A 495 15.26 -27.86 23.01
CA ALA A 495 15.15 -28.69 24.17
C ALA A 495 13.80 -28.55 24.87
N LEU A 496 13.35 -27.29 25.03
CA LEU A 496 12.01 -27.01 25.60
C LEU A 496 10.90 -27.59 24.72
N LEU A 497 11.03 -27.48 23.37
CA LEU A 497 10.05 -28.05 22.47
C LEU A 497 9.95 -29.56 22.57
N GLU A 498 11.07 -30.25 22.65
CA GLU A 498 11.09 -31.71 22.84
C GLU A 498 10.49 -32.11 24.19
N ALA A 499 10.76 -31.37 25.27
CA ALA A 499 10.13 -31.56 26.56
C ALA A 499 8.61 -31.32 26.50
N LEU A 500 8.18 -30.23 25.85
CA LEU A 500 6.76 -29.91 25.66
C LEU A 500 6.01 -30.95 24.80
N LYS A 501 6.69 -31.62 23.84
CA LYS A 501 6.08 -32.69 23.04
C LYS A 501 5.70 -33.89 23.91
N LYS A 502 6.48 -34.19 24.95
CA LYS A 502 6.28 -35.31 25.85
C LYS A 502 5.29 -35.00 26.98
N CYS A 503 5.10 -33.75 27.32
CA CYS A 503 4.23 -33.26 28.38
C CYS A 503 2.77 -33.62 28.10
N ARG A 504 2.04 -34.05 29.13
CA ARG A 504 0.62 -34.48 29.07
C ARG A 504 -0.22 -33.76 30.12
N LYS A 505 -1.54 -33.82 29.94
CA LYS A 505 -2.49 -33.37 30.97
C LYS A 505 -2.26 -34.17 32.27
N ASN A 506 -2.35 -33.50 33.40
CA ASN A 506 -2.08 -33.97 34.76
C ASN A 506 -0.61 -34.20 35.09
N ASP A 507 0.34 -33.91 34.20
CA ASP A 507 1.75 -33.91 34.59
C ASP A 507 2.00 -32.80 35.60
N LYS A 508 2.94 -33.07 36.52
CA LYS A 508 3.34 -32.14 37.58
C LYS A 508 4.63 -31.46 37.20
N LEU A 509 4.63 -30.13 37.24
CA LEU A 509 5.79 -29.29 36.95
C LEU A 509 6.18 -28.51 38.21
N SER A 510 7.48 -28.29 38.39
CA SER A 510 8.00 -27.50 39.49
C SER A 510 7.92 -26.01 39.12
N LEU A 511 7.24 -25.22 39.97
CA LEU A 511 7.18 -23.76 39.85
C LEU A 511 8.18 -23.17 40.85
N VAL A 512 9.30 -22.65 40.33
CA VAL A 512 10.45 -22.25 41.14
C VAL A 512 10.34 -20.85 41.74
N GLY A 513 9.38 -20.06 41.33
CA GLY A 513 9.13 -18.72 41.84
C GLY A 513 7.99 -18.01 41.15
N PHE A 514 7.53 -16.92 41.77
CA PHE A 514 6.46 -16.07 41.27
C PHE A 514 6.95 -14.63 41.28
N ASP A 515 7.15 -14.08 40.10
CA ASP A 515 7.63 -12.72 39.89
C ASP A 515 6.49 -11.79 39.48
N ILE A 516 6.64 -10.49 39.78
CA ILE A 516 5.67 -9.48 39.40
C ILE A 516 6.24 -8.64 38.25
N LYS A 517 5.61 -8.75 37.10
CA LYS A 517 5.95 -7.94 35.94
C LYS A 517 5.07 -6.68 35.90
N GLU A 518 5.68 -5.56 36.12
CA GLU A 518 5.04 -4.26 36.02
C GLU A 518 4.96 -3.81 34.56
N GLY A 519 3.81 -3.29 34.15
CA GLY A 519 3.57 -2.73 32.85
C GLY A 519 2.70 -1.49 32.93
N GLU A 520 2.68 -0.73 31.86
CA GLU A 520 1.83 0.44 31.72
C GLU A 520 1.17 0.42 30.33
N THR A 521 -0.11 0.78 30.28
CA THR A 521 -0.78 0.94 28.99
C THR A 521 -0.14 2.07 28.19
N SER A 522 -0.07 1.91 26.88
CA SER A 522 0.46 2.94 25.98
C SER A 522 -0.63 3.47 25.05
N PRO A 523 -0.57 4.75 24.69
CA PRO A 523 -1.48 5.33 23.72
C PRO A 523 -1.26 4.69 22.32
N PRO A 524 -2.23 4.82 21.41
CA PRO A 524 -2.03 4.39 20.04
C PRO A 524 -0.83 5.11 19.42
N LYS A 525 -0.09 4.43 18.57
CA LYS A 525 1.07 5.01 17.90
C LYS A 525 0.64 6.12 16.95
N ARG A 526 1.44 7.19 16.86
CA ARG A 526 1.28 8.23 15.85
C ARG A 526 1.38 7.63 14.46
N TYR A 527 0.65 8.24 13.52
CA TYR A 527 0.85 7.91 12.12
C TYR A 527 2.26 8.31 11.66
N ASN A 528 2.89 7.45 10.91
CA ASN A 528 4.03 7.77 10.05
C ASN A 528 3.58 7.74 8.59
N SER A 529 4.43 8.15 7.66
CA SER A 529 4.11 8.24 6.23
C SER A 529 3.55 6.94 5.65
N GLY A 530 4.09 5.79 6.02
CA GLY A 530 3.60 4.50 5.54
C GLY A 530 2.27 4.09 6.18
N SER A 531 2.14 4.26 7.51
CA SER A 531 0.92 3.84 8.23
C SER A 531 -0.28 4.71 7.92
N ILE A 532 -0.09 6.01 7.59
CA ILE A 532 -1.20 6.88 7.19
C ILE A 532 -1.76 6.47 5.83
N ILE A 533 -0.91 6.06 4.88
CA ILE A 533 -1.36 5.58 3.56
C ILE A 533 -2.20 4.30 3.69
N LEU A 534 -1.75 3.34 4.50
CA LEU A 534 -2.54 2.13 4.76
C LEU A 534 -3.86 2.46 5.48
N ALA A 535 -3.86 3.44 6.38
CA ALA A 535 -5.08 3.89 7.03
C ALA A 535 -6.03 4.59 6.05
N MET A 536 -5.52 5.33 5.06
CA MET A 536 -6.30 5.92 3.98
C MET A 536 -6.93 4.85 3.08
N GLU A 537 -6.16 3.82 2.71
CA GLU A 537 -6.65 2.68 1.93
C GLU A 537 -7.79 1.94 2.66
N ASN A 538 -7.69 1.85 3.99
CA ASN A 538 -8.68 1.18 4.84
C ASN A 538 -9.67 2.15 5.51
N ALA A 539 -9.76 3.39 5.07
CA ALA A 539 -10.52 4.44 5.74
C ALA A 539 -12.02 4.18 5.82
N GLY A 540 -12.57 3.33 4.98
CA GLY A 540 -13.94 2.86 5.09
C GLY A 540 -14.27 2.27 6.47
N GLN A 541 -13.29 1.72 7.18
CA GLN A 541 -13.47 1.19 8.55
C GLN A 541 -13.69 2.30 9.60
N LEU A 542 -13.34 3.54 9.30
CA LEU A 542 -13.50 4.70 10.19
C LEU A 542 -14.89 5.34 10.09
N ILE A 543 -15.72 4.89 9.17
CA ILE A 543 -17.08 5.40 8.96
C ILE A 543 -18.00 4.69 9.95
N GLU A 544 -18.69 5.47 10.78
CA GLU A 544 -19.62 4.97 11.79
C GLU A 544 -20.92 4.44 11.16
N ASP A 545 -21.38 5.06 10.08
CA ASP A 545 -22.56 4.65 9.33
C ASP A 545 -22.30 3.36 8.51
N GLU A 546 -23.09 2.33 8.75
CA GLU A 546 -22.91 1.02 8.11
C GLU A 546 -23.24 1.02 6.62
N GLU A 547 -24.22 1.81 6.16
CA GLU A 547 -24.57 1.89 4.73
C GLU A 547 -23.47 2.61 3.96
N LEU A 548 -22.99 3.75 4.47
CA LEU A 548 -21.88 4.47 3.88
C LEU A 548 -20.58 3.64 3.93
N ARG A 549 -20.37 2.90 5.01
CA ARG A 549 -19.23 1.98 5.14
C ARG A 549 -19.28 0.87 4.07
N ALA A 550 -20.45 0.32 3.81
CA ALA A 550 -20.63 -0.72 2.79
C ALA A 550 -20.39 -0.19 1.37
N GLN A 551 -20.80 1.05 1.08
CA GLN A 551 -20.57 1.70 -0.22
C GLN A 551 -19.09 2.03 -0.48
N ILE A 552 -18.33 2.34 0.58
CA ILE A 552 -16.90 2.70 0.48
C ILE A 552 -15.98 1.50 0.75
N LYS A 553 -16.55 0.33 1.01
CA LYS A 553 -15.77 -0.89 1.27
C LYS A 553 -14.92 -1.24 0.04
N GLY A 554 -13.60 -1.14 0.20
CA GLY A 554 -12.63 -1.33 -0.88
C GLY A 554 -12.24 -0.07 -1.65
N SER A 555 -12.88 1.08 -1.37
CA SER A 555 -12.50 2.38 -1.90
C SER A 555 -11.85 3.19 -0.78
N GLY A 556 -10.56 3.39 -0.83
CA GLY A 556 -9.84 4.22 0.15
C GLY A 556 -10.16 5.72 0.01
N ILE A 557 -9.63 6.52 0.92
CA ILE A 557 -9.60 7.99 0.78
C ILE A 557 -8.50 8.33 -0.22
N GLY A 558 -8.88 8.86 -1.36
CA GLY A 558 -7.97 9.16 -2.46
C GLY A 558 -7.77 7.96 -3.39
N THR A 559 -7.30 8.22 -4.60
CA THR A 559 -6.80 7.19 -5.51
C THR A 559 -5.29 7.19 -5.49
N VAL A 560 -4.73 6.10 -5.97
CA VAL A 560 -3.28 5.91 -6.17
C VAL A 560 -2.65 7.03 -7.00
N SER A 561 -3.45 7.72 -7.84
CA SER A 561 -3.03 8.87 -8.64
C SER A 561 -2.94 10.19 -7.86
N TYR A 562 -3.50 10.28 -6.65
CA TYR A 562 -3.65 11.54 -5.89
C TYR A 562 -2.42 12.01 -5.13
N THR A 563 -1.37 11.23 -5.07
CA THR A 563 -0.13 11.64 -4.39
C THR A 563 0.64 12.76 -5.09
N HIS A 564 0.16 13.25 -6.24
CA HIS A 564 0.84 14.28 -7.06
C HIS A 564 0.13 15.61 -7.19
N LEU A 565 -1.07 15.79 -6.62
CA LEU A 565 -1.69 17.11 -6.57
C LEU A 565 -1.15 17.90 -5.36
N THR A 566 0.12 18.27 -5.41
CA THR A 566 0.54 19.52 -4.79
C THR A 566 -0.10 20.62 -5.62
N LEU A 567 -1.11 21.29 -5.03
CA LEU A 567 -1.55 22.58 -5.56
C LEU A 567 -0.30 23.45 -5.71
N PRO A 568 -0.11 24.14 -6.85
CA PRO A 568 0.99 25.06 -6.96
C PRO A 568 0.85 26.06 -5.83
N THR A 569 1.81 26.07 -4.93
CA THR A 569 2.01 27.10 -3.93
C THR A 569 2.50 28.34 -4.69
N THR A 570 1.62 29.21 -5.09
CA THR A 570 1.92 30.60 -5.46
C THR A 570 1.20 31.54 -4.51
#